data_543683ff9027d7090753a4cdc90b5223
#
_entry.id   543683ff9027d7090753a4cdc90b5223
#
_cell.length_a   1.000
_cell.length_b   1.000
_cell.length_c   1.000
_cell.angle_alpha   90.00
_cell.angle_beta   90.00
_cell.angle_gamma   90.00
#
_symmetry.space_group_name_H-M   'P 1'
#
loop_
_entity.id
_entity.type
_entity.pdbx_description
1 polymer ?
#
loop_
_entity_poly.entity_id
_entity_poly.type
_entity_poly.pdbx_seq_one_letter_code
_entity_poly.pdbx_strand_id
1 'polypeptide(L)'
;HERSRRQRQMCIRDSYITNFFKGDFGYSYKYYPKTPIELIAERLPRTLMLFAMVNIVAFYTGFLIGKILAWRRGSKSETWITITSVFSYTVFYPWFALMMLWFFGYKMDWLPIGKFLYPEKWYDAPFDSDVIFMLMIKFTVIVSLVMFFIYMITRNIESLNSKRNLRFTGFIFTIIGSFIFWNTGDAFTKKIYAADIAYHMILPVLTVTI
;
A
#
# COMPACT_ATOMS: atom_id res chain seq x y z
N HIS A 1 -17.08 8.09 -48.15
CA HIS A 1 -17.54 7.80 -46.79
C HIS A 1 -16.38 7.48 -45.82
N GLU A 2 -15.32 6.81 -46.22
CA GLU A 2 -14.15 6.55 -45.32
C GLU A 2 -13.33 7.78 -45.01
N ARG A 3 -13.07 8.65 -45.96
CA ARG A 3 -12.32 9.91 -45.73
C ARG A 3 -13.02 10.80 -44.69
N SER A 4 -14.34 10.92 -44.77
CA SER A 4 -15.13 11.72 -43.81
C SER A 4 -15.12 11.12 -42.42
N ARG A 5 -15.07 9.78 -42.25
CA ARG A 5 -14.94 9.12 -40.96
C ARG A 5 -13.55 9.33 -40.36
N ARG A 6 -12.49 9.23 -41.13
CA ARG A 6 -11.10 9.46 -40.66
C ARG A 6 -10.88 10.91 -40.24
N GLN A 7 -11.39 11.89 -41.00
CA GLN A 7 -11.33 13.31 -40.62
C GLN A 7 -12.08 13.58 -39.33
N ARG A 8 -13.27 13.01 -39.14
CA ARG A 8 -14.05 13.17 -37.90
C ARG A 8 -13.32 12.55 -36.70
N GLN A 9 -12.67 11.39 -36.85
CA GLN A 9 -11.88 10.76 -35.80
C GLN A 9 -10.63 11.56 -35.45
N MET A 10 -9.96 12.18 -36.45
CA MET A 10 -8.83 13.09 -36.18
C MET A 10 -9.29 14.32 -35.38
N CYS A 11 -10.35 14.99 -35.79
CA CYS A 11 -10.85 16.17 -35.08
C CYS A 11 -11.27 15.85 -33.63
N ILE A 12 -11.90 14.69 -33.39
CA ILE A 12 -12.27 14.27 -32.03
C ILE A 12 -11.01 14.03 -31.18
N ARG A 13 -10.01 13.36 -31.75
CA ARG A 13 -8.75 13.10 -31.05
C ARG A 13 -7.98 14.38 -30.72
N ASP A 14 -7.88 15.28 -31.68
CA ASP A 14 -7.15 16.56 -31.51
C ASP A 14 -7.86 17.48 -30.51
N SER A 15 -9.19 17.50 -30.53
CA SER A 15 -10.01 18.19 -29.54
C SER A 15 -9.83 17.59 -28.15
N TYR A 16 -9.80 16.25 -28.04
CA TYR A 16 -9.55 15.58 -26.76
C TYR A 16 -8.17 15.88 -26.19
N ILE A 17 -7.12 15.83 -27.01
CA ILE A 17 -5.75 16.16 -26.60
C ILE A 17 -5.66 17.62 -26.11
N THR A 18 -6.27 18.55 -26.85
CA THR A 18 -6.28 19.96 -26.50
C THR A 18 -6.99 20.19 -25.15
N ASN A 19 -8.12 19.53 -24.91
CA ASN A 19 -8.87 19.63 -23.66
C ASN A 19 -8.12 18.96 -22.50
N PHE A 20 -7.43 17.83 -22.78
CA PHE A 20 -6.57 17.16 -21.80
C PHE A 20 -5.48 18.10 -21.23
N PHE A 21 -4.79 18.85 -22.10
CA PHE A 21 -3.79 19.85 -21.65
C PHE A 21 -4.41 21.06 -20.93
N LYS A 22 -5.69 21.33 -21.12
CA LYS A 22 -6.44 22.35 -20.36
C LYS A 22 -6.99 21.84 -19.02
N GLY A 23 -6.80 20.54 -18.71
CA GLY A 23 -7.32 19.91 -17.51
C GLY A 23 -8.79 19.48 -17.59
N ASP A 24 -9.39 19.56 -18.77
CA ASP A 24 -10.75 19.07 -19.02
C ASP A 24 -10.68 17.63 -19.57
N PHE A 25 -10.95 16.67 -18.69
CA PHE A 25 -10.92 15.23 -19.00
C PHE A 25 -12.29 14.70 -19.47
N GLY A 26 -13.30 15.59 -19.57
CA GLY A 26 -14.65 15.19 -19.92
C GLY A 26 -15.34 14.31 -18.89
N TYR A 27 -16.29 13.49 -19.33
CA TYR A 27 -17.05 12.56 -18.49
C TYR A 27 -16.67 11.12 -18.76
N SER A 28 -16.75 10.29 -17.72
CA SER A 28 -16.51 8.86 -17.86
C SER A 28 -17.64 8.19 -18.64
N TYR A 29 -17.30 7.47 -19.69
CA TYR A 29 -18.30 6.74 -20.48
C TYR A 29 -19.02 5.64 -19.67
N LYS A 30 -18.28 4.97 -18.78
CA LYS A 30 -18.83 3.85 -17.97
C LYS A 30 -19.57 4.31 -16.72
N TYR A 31 -19.16 5.44 -16.14
CA TYR A 31 -19.66 5.94 -14.84
C TYR A 31 -20.27 7.33 -14.98
N TYR A 32 -20.96 7.58 -16.10
CA TYR A 32 -21.67 8.85 -16.30
C TYR A 32 -22.62 9.14 -15.14
N PRO A 33 -22.67 10.37 -14.58
CA PRO A 33 -22.03 11.61 -15.01
C PRO A 33 -20.68 11.94 -14.33
N LYS A 34 -20.01 10.96 -13.66
CA LYS A 34 -18.75 11.20 -12.95
C LYS A 34 -17.61 11.58 -13.89
N THR A 35 -16.79 12.53 -13.46
CA THR A 35 -15.54 12.87 -14.16
C THR A 35 -14.43 11.86 -13.88
N PRO A 36 -13.45 11.67 -14.77
CA PRO A 36 -12.29 10.81 -14.50
C PRO A 36 -11.51 11.21 -13.24
N ILE A 37 -11.42 12.49 -12.93
CA ILE A 37 -10.74 13.01 -11.73
C ILE A 37 -11.45 12.54 -10.46
N GLU A 38 -12.78 12.63 -10.41
CA GLU A 38 -13.57 12.15 -9.28
C GLU A 38 -13.39 10.65 -9.08
N LEU A 39 -13.37 9.85 -10.15
CA LEU A 39 -13.15 8.41 -10.09
C LEU A 39 -11.74 8.06 -9.61
N ILE A 40 -10.73 8.84 -10.01
CA ILE A 40 -9.36 8.66 -9.54
C ILE A 40 -9.29 9.00 -8.05
N ALA A 41 -9.85 10.15 -7.63
CA ALA A 41 -9.86 10.58 -6.24
C ALA A 41 -10.56 9.57 -5.31
N GLU A 42 -11.64 8.94 -5.77
CA GLU A 42 -12.37 7.91 -5.03
C GLU A 42 -11.54 6.61 -4.85
N ARG A 43 -10.73 6.25 -5.86
CA ARG A 43 -9.92 5.00 -5.82
C ARG A 43 -8.51 5.18 -5.30
N LEU A 44 -7.99 6.39 -5.35
CA LEU A 44 -6.61 6.74 -4.96
C LEU A 44 -6.26 6.32 -3.53
N PRO A 45 -7.10 6.52 -2.50
CA PRO A 45 -6.77 6.14 -1.13
C PRO A 45 -6.44 4.65 -0.97
N ARG A 46 -7.21 3.78 -1.62
CA ARG A 46 -7.00 2.33 -1.57
C ARG A 46 -5.66 1.94 -2.19
N THR A 47 -5.34 2.51 -3.34
CA THR A 47 -4.09 2.27 -4.05
C THR A 47 -2.90 2.80 -3.26
N LEU A 48 -2.97 4.02 -2.73
CA LEU A 48 -1.92 4.62 -1.92
C LEU A 48 -1.63 3.81 -0.66
N MET A 49 -2.66 3.31 0.03
CA MET A 49 -2.49 2.48 1.22
C MET A 49 -1.75 1.18 0.89
N LEU A 50 -2.16 0.49 -0.17
CA LEU A 50 -1.50 -0.73 -0.61
C LEU A 50 -0.04 -0.47 -0.97
N PHE A 51 0.25 0.55 -1.79
CA PHE A 51 1.62 0.91 -2.17
C PHE A 51 2.47 1.33 -0.97
N ALA A 52 1.92 2.08 -0.02
CA ALA A 52 2.63 2.46 1.20
C ALA A 52 3.04 1.23 2.01
N MET A 53 2.12 0.29 2.23
CA MET A 53 2.41 -0.96 2.93
C MET A 53 3.46 -1.80 2.23
N VAL A 54 3.33 -1.99 0.90
CA VAL A 54 4.32 -2.72 0.09
C VAL A 54 5.70 -2.09 0.21
N ASN A 55 5.82 -0.77 0.06
CA ASN A 55 7.12 -0.09 0.14
C ASN A 55 7.75 -0.22 1.53
N ILE A 56 6.96 -0.10 2.60
CA ILE A 56 7.46 -0.27 3.96
C ILE A 56 8.01 -1.69 4.15
N VAL A 57 7.22 -2.72 3.80
CA VAL A 57 7.64 -4.12 3.96
C VAL A 57 8.85 -4.43 3.08
N ALA A 58 8.86 -4.01 1.81
CA ALA A 58 9.95 -4.21 0.88
C ALA A 58 11.26 -3.56 1.38
N PHE A 59 11.18 -2.33 1.88
CA PHE A 59 12.36 -1.63 2.40
C PHE A 59 12.95 -2.34 3.63
N TYR A 60 12.11 -2.72 4.60
CA TYR A 60 12.59 -3.41 5.80
C TYR A 60 13.13 -4.80 5.50
N THR A 61 12.44 -5.59 4.69
CA THR A 61 12.88 -6.94 4.30
C THR A 61 14.17 -6.87 3.47
N GLY A 62 14.25 -5.97 2.50
CA GLY A 62 15.44 -5.74 1.69
C GLY A 62 16.65 -5.32 2.54
N PHE A 63 16.44 -4.41 3.50
CA PHE A 63 17.49 -3.98 4.42
C PHE A 63 17.98 -5.12 5.33
N LEU A 64 17.08 -5.94 5.87
CA LEU A 64 17.42 -7.08 6.72
C LEU A 64 18.18 -8.15 5.91
N ILE A 65 17.70 -8.49 4.73
CA ILE A 65 18.34 -9.46 3.83
C ILE A 65 19.73 -8.95 3.40
N GLY A 66 19.82 -7.68 3.00
CA GLY A 66 21.09 -7.05 2.63
C GLY A 66 22.11 -7.05 3.76
N LYS A 67 21.69 -6.78 5.01
CA LYS A 67 22.55 -6.87 6.20
C LYS A 67 23.06 -8.30 6.42
N ILE A 68 22.20 -9.31 6.31
CA ILE A 68 22.58 -10.72 6.45
C ILE A 68 23.57 -11.13 5.36
N LEU A 69 23.33 -10.68 4.12
CA LEU A 69 24.20 -10.93 2.97
C LEU A 69 25.59 -10.34 3.19
N ALA A 70 25.65 -9.07 3.63
CA ALA A 70 26.92 -8.39 3.90
C ALA A 70 27.73 -9.09 5.01
N TRP A 71 27.06 -9.62 6.02
CA TRP A 71 27.74 -10.33 7.13
C TRP A 71 28.23 -11.74 6.72
N ARG A 72 27.51 -12.43 5.84
CA ARG A 72 27.82 -13.81 5.43
C ARG A 72 28.49 -13.88 4.05
N ARG A 73 29.27 -12.89 3.70
CA ARG A 73 29.96 -12.79 2.42
C ARG A 73 30.87 -14.01 2.17
N GLY A 74 30.79 -14.61 1.00
CA GLY A 74 31.54 -15.83 0.63
C GLY A 74 30.91 -17.12 1.11
N SER A 75 29.74 -17.09 1.76
CA SER A 75 29.05 -18.29 2.25
C SER A 75 28.06 -18.87 1.24
N LYS A 76 27.75 -20.18 1.40
CA LYS A 76 26.68 -20.82 0.60
C LYS A 76 25.32 -20.12 0.73
N SER A 77 25.05 -19.49 1.88
CA SER A 77 23.82 -18.70 2.12
C SER A 77 23.75 -17.48 1.20
N GLU A 78 24.85 -16.81 0.93
CA GLU A 78 24.90 -15.67 0.00
C GLU A 78 24.47 -16.12 -1.39
N THR A 79 25.02 -17.21 -1.88
CA THR A 79 24.69 -17.75 -3.21
C THR A 79 23.20 -18.11 -3.31
N TRP A 80 22.64 -18.79 -2.30
CA TRP A 80 21.22 -19.14 -2.29
C TRP A 80 20.30 -17.92 -2.24
N ILE A 81 20.60 -16.95 -1.40
CA ILE A 81 19.79 -15.71 -1.30
C ILE A 81 19.85 -14.93 -2.62
N THR A 82 21.05 -14.84 -3.22
CA THR A 82 21.23 -14.15 -4.51
C THR A 82 20.45 -14.84 -5.63
N ILE A 83 20.53 -16.17 -5.74
CA ILE A 83 19.77 -16.93 -6.74
C ILE A 83 18.27 -16.73 -6.54
N THR A 84 17.79 -16.82 -5.29
CA THR A 84 16.37 -16.62 -4.98
C THR A 84 15.91 -15.21 -5.30
N SER A 85 16.72 -14.19 -5.01
CA SER A 85 16.40 -12.79 -5.34
C SER A 85 16.34 -12.55 -6.84
N VAL A 86 17.29 -13.11 -7.62
CA VAL A 86 17.26 -13.01 -9.08
C VAL A 86 16.04 -13.74 -9.64
N PHE A 87 15.75 -14.93 -9.13
CA PHE A 87 14.55 -15.68 -9.53
C PHE A 87 13.27 -14.88 -9.24
N SER A 88 13.13 -14.33 -8.04
CA SER A 88 11.97 -13.50 -7.66
C SER A 88 11.80 -12.29 -8.57
N TYR A 89 12.89 -11.63 -8.95
CA TYR A 89 12.86 -10.49 -9.85
C TYR A 89 12.47 -10.87 -11.30
N THR A 90 12.86 -12.06 -11.77
CA THR A 90 12.62 -12.51 -13.14
C THR A 90 11.27 -13.20 -13.34
N VAL A 91 10.61 -13.61 -12.26
CA VAL A 91 9.30 -14.28 -12.34
C VAL A 91 8.24 -13.34 -12.92
N PHE A 92 7.44 -13.88 -13.84
CA PHE A 92 6.30 -13.16 -14.41
C PHE A 92 5.25 -12.89 -13.32
N TYR A 93 5.19 -11.65 -12.89
CA TYR A 93 4.44 -11.18 -11.73
C TYR A 93 2.97 -11.61 -11.66
N PRO A 94 2.16 -11.48 -12.76
CA PRO A 94 0.76 -11.90 -12.73
C PRO A 94 0.58 -13.40 -12.46
N TRP A 95 1.46 -14.23 -13.01
CA TRP A 95 1.44 -15.68 -12.80
C TRP A 95 1.77 -16.02 -11.33
N PHE A 96 2.78 -15.38 -10.78
CA PHE A 96 3.17 -15.57 -9.39
C PHE A 96 2.06 -15.16 -8.42
N ALA A 97 1.39 -14.03 -8.69
CA ALA A 97 0.25 -13.57 -7.91
C ALA A 97 -0.90 -14.59 -7.92
N LEU A 98 -1.20 -15.19 -9.08
CA LEU A 98 -2.22 -16.24 -9.20
C LEU A 98 -1.81 -17.51 -8.44
N MET A 99 -0.54 -17.91 -8.49
CA MET A 99 -0.03 -19.06 -7.71
C MET A 99 -0.15 -18.82 -6.21
N MET A 100 0.23 -17.63 -5.73
CA MET A 100 0.10 -17.27 -4.31
C MET A 100 -1.35 -17.28 -3.85
N LEU A 101 -2.25 -16.74 -4.67
CA LEU A 101 -3.69 -16.74 -4.41
C LEU A 101 -4.26 -18.15 -4.38
N TRP A 102 -3.86 -19.00 -5.33
CA TRP A 102 -4.27 -20.40 -5.35
C TRP A 102 -3.76 -21.16 -4.13
N PHE A 103 -2.49 -20.99 -3.77
CA PHE A 103 -1.86 -21.75 -2.70
C PHE A 103 -2.35 -21.28 -1.32
N PHE A 104 -2.24 -19.99 -1.01
CA PHE A 104 -2.58 -19.46 0.31
C PHE A 104 -4.09 -19.18 0.48
N GLY A 105 -4.77 -18.81 -0.59
CA GLY A 105 -6.20 -18.53 -0.54
C GLY A 105 -7.06 -19.76 -0.70
N TYR A 106 -6.81 -20.58 -1.75
CA TYR A 106 -7.69 -21.72 -2.05
C TYR A 106 -7.27 -23.03 -1.37
N LYS A 107 -5.96 -23.37 -1.42
CA LYS A 107 -5.50 -24.69 -0.90
C LYS A 107 -5.32 -24.69 0.61
N MET A 108 -4.77 -23.64 1.19
CA MET A 108 -4.54 -23.52 2.64
C MET A 108 -5.68 -22.82 3.39
N ASP A 109 -6.50 -22.06 2.68
CA ASP A 109 -7.60 -21.25 3.26
C ASP A 109 -7.12 -20.29 4.39
N TRP A 110 -5.85 -19.85 4.30
CA TRP A 110 -5.26 -18.97 5.29
C TRP A 110 -5.54 -17.50 5.02
N LEU A 111 -5.68 -17.13 3.74
CA LEU A 111 -5.82 -15.74 3.33
C LEU A 111 -7.04 -15.57 2.41
N PRO A 112 -7.71 -14.42 2.46
CA PRO A 112 -8.93 -14.19 1.71
C PRO A 112 -8.65 -14.13 0.20
N ILE A 113 -9.55 -14.74 -0.57
CA ILE A 113 -9.45 -14.80 -2.03
C ILE A 113 -10.05 -13.54 -2.65
N GLY A 114 -9.20 -12.63 -3.13
CA GLY A 114 -9.55 -11.63 -4.14
C GLY A 114 -10.57 -10.54 -3.82
N LYS A 115 -10.97 -10.34 -2.56
CA LYS A 115 -11.82 -9.24 -2.13
C LYS A 115 -11.06 -8.33 -1.16
N PHE A 116 -11.34 -7.03 -1.16
CA PHE A 116 -10.76 -6.11 -0.16
C PHE A 116 -11.51 -6.14 1.19
N LEU A 117 -12.68 -6.75 1.21
CA LEU A 117 -13.62 -6.67 2.33
C LEU A 117 -14.47 -7.93 2.37
N TYR A 118 -14.85 -8.39 3.54
CA TYR A 118 -15.91 -9.39 3.70
C TYR A 118 -17.29 -8.72 3.56
N PRO A 119 -18.07 -8.98 2.48
CA PRO A 119 -19.37 -8.33 2.26
C PRO A 119 -20.34 -8.47 3.44
N GLU A 120 -20.30 -9.60 4.12
CA GLU A 120 -21.17 -9.91 5.27
C GLU A 120 -20.93 -8.97 6.45
N LYS A 121 -19.66 -8.60 6.71
CA LYS A 121 -19.32 -7.67 7.81
C LYS A 121 -19.62 -6.22 7.48
N TRP A 122 -19.64 -5.90 6.18
CA TRP A 122 -19.80 -4.53 5.69
C TRP A 122 -21.22 -4.18 5.27
N TYR A 123 -22.15 -5.17 5.28
CA TYR A 123 -23.55 -4.96 4.90
C TYR A 123 -24.24 -3.97 5.84
N ASP A 124 -24.04 -4.10 7.16
CA ASP A 124 -24.60 -3.22 8.18
C ASP A 124 -23.59 -2.21 8.73
N ALA A 125 -22.48 -1.95 8.01
CA ALA A 125 -21.47 -1.01 8.47
C ALA A 125 -22.01 0.43 8.42
N PRO A 126 -21.93 1.19 9.52
CA PRO A 126 -22.35 2.58 9.56
C PRO A 126 -21.42 3.54 8.81
N PHE A 127 -20.35 3.01 8.23
CA PHE A 127 -19.29 3.79 7.55
C PHE A 127 -19.02 3.24 6.17
N ASP A 128 -18.70 4.14 5.25
CA ASP A 128 -18.15 3.73 3.96
C ASP A 128 -16.68 3.25 4.11
N SER A 129 -16.29 2.27 3.30
CA SER A 129 -14.93 1.72 3.27
C SER A 129 -13.86 2.81 3.07
N ASP A 130 -14.16 3.83 2.28
CA ASP A 130 -13.23 4.92 1.96
C ASP A 130 -12.89 5.79 3.18
N VAL A 131 -13.84 5.95 4.10
CA VAL A 131 -13.62 6.65 5.38
C VAL A 131 -12.56 5.92 6.21
N ILE A 132 -12.61 4.59 6.24
CA ILE A 132 -11.66 3.77 7.00
C ILE A 132 -10.29 3.75 6.32
N PHE A 133 -10.23 3.62 5.00
CA PHE A 133 -8.98 3.77 4.25
C PHE A 133 -8.32 5.12 4.51
N MET A 134 -9.09 6.21 4.47
CA MET A 134 -8.58 7.55 4.75
C MET A 134 -8.07 7.69 6.20
N LEU A 135 -8.76 7.08 7.17
CA LEU A 135 -8.33 7.03 8.56
C LEU A 135 -7.00 6.28 8.70
N MET A 136 -6.86 5.12 8.07
CA MET A 136 -5.63 4.32 8.08
C MET A 136 -4.46 5.08 7.44
N ILE A 137 -4.67 5.79 6.33
CA ILE A 137 -3.64 6.62 5.68
C ILE A 137 -3.23 7.77 6.61
N LYS A 138 -4.19 8.53 7.14
CA LYS A 138 -3.91 9.61 8.08
C LYS A 138 -3.12 9.11 9.28
N PHE A 139 -3.51 7.99 9.87
CA PHE A 139 -2.80 7.36 10.96
C PHE A 139 -1.36 6.99 10.58
N THR A 140 -1.15 6.34 9.44
CA THR A 140 0.19 5.95 8.95
C THR A 140 1.08 7.17 8.71
N VAL A 141 0.54 8.24 8.13
CA VAL A 141 1.27 9.50 7.91
C VAL A 141 1.65 10.13 9.24
N ILE A 142 0.74 10.21 10.20
CA ILE A 142 1.02 10.78 11.53
C ILE A 142 2.12 10.00 12.22
N VAL A 143 2.04 8.66 12.25
CA VAL A 143 3.06 7.80 12.85
C VAL A 143 4.41 7.99 12.17
N SER A 144 4.44 8.05 10.85
CA SER A 144 5.66 8.28 10.07
C SER A 144 6.29 9.64 10.38
N LEU A 145 5.48 10.70 10.49
CA LEU A 145 5.95 12.03 10.86
C LEU A 145 6.51 12.05 12.29
N VAL A 146 5.82 11.43 13.25
CA VAL A 146 6.31 11.33 14.63
C VAL A 146 7.67 10.63 14.68
N MET A 147 7.81 9.49 13.98
CA MET A 147 9.07 8.75 13.90
C MET A 147 10.18 9.56 13.22
N PHE A 148 9.83 10.30 12.16
CA PHE A 148 10.77 11.21 11.49
C PHE A 148 11.25 12.33 12.44
N PHE A 149 10.36 12.97 13.20
CA PHE A 149 10.72 13.99 14.17
C PHE A 149 11.60 13.43 15.30
N ILE A 150 11.28 12.25 15.84
CA ILE A 150 12.12 11.57 16.82
C ILE A 150 13.52 11.32 16.24
N TYR A 151 13.60 10.86 14.99
CA TYR A 151 14.88 10.67 14.31
C TYR A 151 15.65 11.98 14.16
N MET A 152 15.01 13.07 13.73
CA MET A 152 15.64 14.38 13.55
C MET A 152 16.16 14.96 14.88
N ILE A 153 15.36 14.90 15.93
CA ILE A 153 15.78 15.37 17.26
C ILE A 153 16.98 14.56 17.77
N THR A 154 16.95 13.24 17.58
CA THR A 154 18.03 12.37 18.07
C THR A 154 19.27 12.39 17.18
N ARG A 155 19.21 12.97 15.98
CA ARG A 155 20.34 13.02 15.04
C ARG A 155 21.55 13.75 15.63
N ASN A 156 21.33 14.85 16.33
CA ASN A 156 22.38 15.75 16.84
C ASN A 156 22.93 15.37 18.23
N ILE A 157 22.44 14.28 18.83
CA ILE A 157 22.91 13.80 20.13
C ILE A 157 24.25 13.08 19.94
N GLU A 158 25.30 13.49 20.63
CA GLU A 158 26.64 12.91 20.49
C GLU A 158 26.76 11.55 21.20
N SER A 159 26.14 11.39 22.39
CA SER A 159 26.24 10.16 23.15
C SER A 159 25.40 9.01 22.58
N LEU A 160 26.05 7.90 22.19
CA LEU A 160 25.41 6.74 21.58
C LEU A 160 24.34 6.08 22.47
N ASN A 161 24.59 6.03 23.79
CA ASN A 161 23.66 5.42 24.76
C ASN A 161 22.39 6.26 24.90
N SER A 162 22.54 7.57 25.05
CA SER A 162 21.41 8.49 25.15
C SER A 162 20.57 8.50 23.87
N LYS A 163 21.22 8.50 22.72
CA LYS A 163 20.59 8.40 21.39
C LYS A 163 19.77 7.13 21.24
N ARG A 164 20.32 5.99 21.64
CA ARG A 164 19.63 4.69 21.57
C ARG A 164 18.43 4.66 22.51
N ASN A 165 18.62 5.10 23.76
CA ASN A 165 17.55 5.10 24.76
C ASN A 165 16.40 6.03 24.35
N LEU A 166 16.70 7.23 23.84
CA LEU A 166 15.67 8.18 23.42
C LEU A 166 14.88 7.68 22.19
N ARG A 167 15.56 7.03 21.23
CA ARG A 167 14.87 6.38 20.11
C ARG A 167 14.00 5.21 20.56
N PHE A 168 14.48 4.39 21.47
CA PHE A 168 13.74 3.27 22.01
C PHE A 168 12.52 3.73 22.82
N THR A 169 12.67 4.74 23.66
CA THR A 169 11.55 5.36 24.40
C THR A 169 10.55 5.99 23.44
N GLY A 170 11.00 6.72 22.42
CA GLY A 170 10.12 7.30 21.41
C GLY A 170 9.35 6.24 20.61
N PHE A 171 9.99 5.13 20.29
CA PHE A 171 9.33 3.99 19.64
C PHE A 171 8.24 3.37 20.53
N ILE A 172 8.54 3.17 21.84
CA ILE A 172 7.55 2.67 22.81
C ILE A 172 6.38 3.65 22.93
N PHE A 173 6.63 4.94 23.03
CA PHE A 173 5.57 5.96 23.08
C PHE A 173 4.70 5.93 21.83
N THR A 174 5.29 5.73 20.66
CA THR A 174 4.53 5.61 19.42
C THR A 174 3.64 4.37 19.39
N ILE A 175 4.12 3.23 19.90
CA ILE A 175 3.32 2.01 20.04
C ILE A 175 2.16 2.22 21.01
N ILE A 176 2.44 2.78 22.19
CA ILE A 176 1.41 3.05 23.22
C ILE A 176 0.37 4.04 22.67
N GLY A 177 0.82 5.12 22.04
CA GLY A 177 -0.07 6.09 21.39
C GLY A 177 -0.93 5.48 20.31
N SER A 178 -0.37 4.60 19.49
CA SER A 178 -1.11 3.83 18.48
C SER A 178 -2.16 2.93 19.11
N PHE A 179 -1.80 2.24 20.18
CA PHE A 179 -2.73 1.37 20.90
C PHE A 179 -3.88 2.17 21.53
N ILE A 180 -3.58 3.30 22.16
CA ILE A 180 -4.60 4.19 22.72
C ILE A 180 -5.50 4.73 21.64
N PHE A 181 -4.94 5.22 20.52
CA PHE A 181 -5.71 5.74 19.38
C PHE A 181 -6.75 4.73 18.87
N TRP A 182 -6.36 3.47 18.69
CA TRP A 182 -7.25 2.43 18.19
C TRP A 182 -8.23 1.87 19.25
N ASN A 183 -8.07 2.19 20.51
CA ASN A 183 -8.95 1.74 21.60
C ASN A 183 -9.81 2.87 22.20
N THR A 184 -9.71 4.11 21.70
CA THR A 184 -10.47 5.25 22.20
C THR A 184 -11.30 5.92 21.10
N GLY A 185 -12.45 6.46 21.49
CA GLY A 185 -13.30 7.27 20.63
C GLY A 185 -13.84 6.54 19.38
N ASP A 186 -14.00 7.27 18.29
CA ASP A 186 -14.52 6.80 17.01
C ASP A 186 -13.65 5.72 16.35
N ALA A 187 -12.37 5.65 16.70
CA ALA A 187 -11.45 4.65 16.15
C ALA A 187 -11.72 3.25 16.68
N PHE A 188 -12.29 3.13 17.89
CA PHE A 188 -12.63 1.83 18.50
C PHE A 188 -13.67 1.07 17.66
N THR A 189 -14.74 1.73 17.23
CA THR A 189 -15.76 1.11 16.38
C THR A 189 -15.23 0.77 14.99
N LYS A 190 -14.29 1.57 14.47
CA LYS A 190 -13.65 1.40 13.16
C LYS A 190 -12.51 0.37 13.16
N LYS A 191 -12.00 -0.03 14.35
CA LYS A 191 -10.88 -0.96 14.51
C LYS A 191 -11.15 -2.33 13.86
N ILE A 192 -12.35 -2.88 14.03
CA ILE A 192 -12.72 -4.19 13.46
C ILE A 192 -12.69 -4.13 11.94
N TYR A 193 -13.21 -3.05 11.36
CA TYR A 193 -13.20 -2.83 9.91
C TYR A 193 -11.79 -2.56 9.36
N ALA A 194 -10.97 -1.79 10.09
CA ALA A 194 -9.57 -1.58 9.73
C ALA A 194 -8.74 -2.87 9.80
N ALA A 195 -8.99 -3.73 10.78
CA ALA A 195 -8.36 -5.05 10.87
C ALA A 195 -8.77 -5.97 9.70
N ASP A 196 -10.03 -5.92 9.28
CA ASP A 196 -10.53 -6.66 8.12
C ASP A 196 -9.82 -6.22 6.83
N ILE A 197 -9.70 -4.92 6.60
CA ILE A 197 -8.95 -4.36 5.47
C ILE A 197 -7.48 -4.80 5.52
N ALA A 198 -6.82 -4.67 6.68
CA ALA A 198 -5.42 -5.04 6.85
C ALA A 198 -5.20 -6.53 6.55
N TYR A 199 -6.10 -7.39 6.97
CA TYR A 199 -6.05 -8.84 6.69
C TYR A 199 -6.12 -9.15 5.19
N HIS A 200 -7.02 -8.46 4.46
CA HIS A 200 -7.13 -8.63 3.01
C HIS A 200 -5.93 -8.04 2.23
N MET A 201 -5.20 -7.11 2.84
CA MET A 201 -3.99 -6.54 2.24
C MET A 201 -2.74 -7.42 2.37
N ILE A 202 -2.74 -8.44 3.25
CA ILE A 202 -1.57 -9.29 3.49
C ILE A 202 -1.11 -9.98 2.21
N LEU A 203 -2.01 -10.63 1.49
CA LEU A 203 -1.66 -11.37 0.28
C LEU A 203 -1.15 -10.49 -0.85
N PRO A 204 -1.82 -9.37 -1.23
CA PRO A 204 -1.27 -8.43 -2.20
C PRO A 204 0.08 -7.85 -1.80
N VAL A 205 0.26 -7.50 -0.52
CA VAL A 205 1.54 -6.96 -0.03
C VAL A 205 2.65 -7.99 -0.15
N LEU A 206 2.42 -9.24 0.26
CA LEU A 206 3.41 -10.31 0.12
C LEU A 206 3.78 -10.56 -1.34
N THR A 207 2.79 -10.63 -2.24
CA THR A 207 3.05 -10.88 -3.66
C THR A 207 3.83 -9.76 -4.34
N VAL A 208 3.64 -8.50 -3.92
CA VAL A 208 4.33 -7.35 -4.51
C VAL A 208 5.70 -7.11 -3.85
N THR A 209 5.94 -7.62 -2.64
CA THR A 209 7.21 -7.43 -1.91
C THR A 209 8.30 -8.41 -2.34
N ILE A 210 7.92 -9.56 -2.88
CA ILE A 210 8.85 -10.60 -3.35
C ILE A 210 9.42 -10.25 -4.70
#